data_5225586f4a9d80fcc4a26a28853743d9
#
_entry.id   5225586f4a9d80fcc4a26a28853743d9
#
_cell.length_a   1.000
_cell.length_b   1.000
_cell.length_c   1.000
_cell.angle_alpha   90.00
_cell.angle_beta   90.00
_cell.angle_gamma   90.00
#
_symmetry.space_group_name_H-M   'P 1'
#
loop_
_entity.id
_entity.type
_entity.pdbx_description
1 polymer ?
#
loop_
_entity_poly.entity_id
_entity_poly.type
_entity_poly.pdbx_seq_one_letter_code
_entity_poly.pdbx_strand_id
1 'polypeptide(L)'
;MTANSAQANMSAQENETGAASGLTREPLRIGGLELNSRLIMGTGGATSMDTLERALVASGTELTTVAMRRFTPGTKQNVFEILQRNNIAALPNTAGCYTARDAVLTAQLAREALETNLLKLEVIADEDTLLPDPVELVAAAEQLVADDFVVFAYTNDDPALAKRLEDLGCAAVMPAGSPIGTGLGILNPHSIELIVDRANVPIILDAGIGTASEAAQAMELGCDAVLLASAVTRAHDPVGMATAMRFGVEAGLTARESGRIPRRRLAQASSSFEGIITERVSGAREQDSL
;
A
#
# COMPACT_ATOMS: atom_id res chain seq x y z
N MET A 1 -60.60 18.15 44.15
CA MET A 1 -61.07 16.87 43.63
C MET A 1 -60.72 16.83 42.19
N THR A 2 -60.25 15.72 41.76
CA THR A 2 -59.73 15.34 40.41
C THR A 2 -58.31 15.76 40.10
N ALA A 3 -57.38 14.82 40.42
CA ALA A 3 -56.08 14.73 39.90
C ALA A 3 -56.17 14.23 38.45
N ASN A 4 -55.46 14.91 37.54
CA ASN A 4 -55.36 14.47 36.18
C ASN A 4 -53.95 13.93 35.91
N SER A 5 -53.89 12.64 35.71
CA SER A 5 -52.70 11.87 35.34
C SER A 5 -52.34 12.15 33.90
N ALA A 6 -51.24 12.84 33.69
CA ALA A 6 -50.59 12.89 32.41
C ALA A 6 -49.46 11.81 32.37
N GLN A 7 -49.78 10.64 31.88
CA GLN A 7 -48.82 9.61 31.50
C GLN A 7 -48.27 9.98 30.14
N ALA A 8 -47.08 10.52 30.13
CA ALA A 8 -46.34 10.78 28.91
C ALA A 8 -45.87 9.44 28.29
N ASN A 9 -46.31 9.19 27.08
CA ASN A 9 -45.78 8.19 26.19
C ASN A 9 -44.31 8.49 25.90
N MET A 10 -43.41 7.76 26.53
CA MET A 10 -42.04 7.61 26.06
C MET A 10 -42.02 6.46 25.04
N SER A 11 -42.22 6.82 23.78
CA SER A 11 -41.92 5.93 22.67
C SER A 11 -40.44 5.62 22.68
N ALA A 12 -40.11 4.34 22.76
CA ALA A 12 -38.76 3.82 22.57
C ALA A 12 -38.26 4.26 21.18
N GLN A 13 -37.34 5.19 21.15
CA GLN A 13 -36.46 5.36 20.00
C GLN A 13 -35.46 4.19 20.05
N GLU A 14 -35.68 3.27 19.16
CA GLU A 14 -34.68 2.27 18.83
C GLU A 14 -33.41 3.01 18.42
N ASN A 15 -32.37 2.86 19.23
CA ASN A 15 -31.01 3.22 18.87
C ASN A 15 -30.63 2.35 17.67
N GLU A 16 -30.79 2.85 16.47
CA GLU A 16 -30.02 2.43 15.34
C GLU A 16 -28.55 2.76 15.67
N THR A 17 -27.86 1.80 16.25
CA THR A 17 -26.42 1.77 16.24
C THR A 17 -26.03 1.79 14.77
N GLY A 18 -25.58 2.95 14.31
CA GLY A 18 -25.06 3.13 12.96
C GLY A 18 -23.95 2.11 12.73
N ALA A 19 -24.30 0.99 12.14
CA ALA A 19 -23.35 0.17 11.44
C ALA A 19 -22.69 1.11 10.45
N ALA A 20 -21.39 1.34 10.61
CA ALA A 20 -20.60 2.02 9.61
C ALA A 20 -20.91 1.35 8.28
N SER A 21 -21.62 2.06 7.40
CA SER A 21 -21.88 1.59 6.05
C SER A 21 -20.53 1.32 5.45
N GLY A 22 -20.17 0.03 5.32
CA GLY A 22 -18.94 -0.36 4.67
C GLY A 22 -18.95 0.31 3.30
N LEU A 23 -18.00 1.22 3.07
CA LEU A 23 -17.81 1.82 1.77
C LEU A 23 -17.60 0.65 0.79
N THR A 24 -18.60 0.35 -0.03
CA THR A 24 -18.46 -0.59 -1.14
C THR A 24 -17.52 0.04 -2.15
N ARG A 25 -16.25 -0.34 -2.09
CA ARG A 25 -15.23 0.13 -3.00
C ARG A 25 -15.12 -0.79 -4.19
N GLU A 26 -14.79 -0.20 -5.33
CA GLU A 26 -14.41 -0.99 -6.50
C GLU A 26 -13.12 -1.77 -6.19
N PRO A 27 -13.09 -3.07 -6.52
CA PRO A 27 -11.89 -3.87 -6.34
C PRO A 27 -10.74 -3.36 -7.21
N LEU A 28 -9.51 -3.57 -6.75
CA LEU A 28 -8.34 -3.34 -7.58
C LEU A 28 -8.23 -4.44 -8.63
N ARG A 29 -8.20 -4.05 -9.90
CA ARG A 29 -8.08 -4.99 -11.02
C ARG A 29 -6.68 -4.94 -11.59
N ILE A 30 -5.95 -6.06 -11.52
CA ILE A 30 -4.59 -6.19 -12.06
C ILE A 30 -4.43 -7.57 -12.69
N GLY A 31 -4.11 -7.61 -13.99
CA GLY A 31 -3.75 -8.87 -14.65
C GLY A 31 -4.78 -9.98 -14.53
N GLY A 32 -6.06 -9.64 -14.51
CA GLY A 32 -7.16 -10.59 -14.34
C GLY A 32 -7.52 -10.90 -12.87
N LEU A 33 -6.77 -10.37 -11.89
CA LEU A 33 -7.14 -10.44 -10.48
C LEU A 33 -8.10 -9.32 -10.10
N GLU A 34 -9.01 -9.60 -9.19
CA GLU A 34 -9.84 -8.63 -8.47
C GLU A 34 -9.49 -8.70 -6.98
N LEU A 35 -8.91 -7.63 -6.43
CA LEU A 35 -8.45 -7.55 -5.05
C LEU A 35 -9.24 -6.48 -4.30
N ASN A 36 -9.87 -6.86 -3.18
CA ASN A 36 -10.53 -5.91 -2.28
C ASN A 36 -9.50 -5.24 -1.36
N SER A 37 -8.44 -5.95 -1.03
CA SER A 37 -7.32 -5.41 -0.25
C SER A 37 -6.37 -4.60 -1.14
N ARG A 38 -5.98 -3.42 -0.66
CA ARG A 38 -4.92 -2.59 -1.26
C ARG A 38 -3.57 -2.82 -0.59
N LEU A 39 -3.49 -3.77 0.35
CA LEU A 39 -2.27 -4.20 0.99
C LEU A 39 -1.83 -5.55 0.42
N ILE A 40 -0.67 -5.58 -0.21
CA ILE A 40 -0.01 -6.78 -0.70
C ILE A 40 1.14 -7.12 0.26
N MET A 41 1.20 -8.37 0.70
CA MET A 41 2.24 -8.80 1.64
C MET A 41 3.33 -9.58 0.93
N GLY A 42 4.57 -9.44 1.45
CA GLY A 42 5.66 -10.35 1.13
C GLY A 42 5.92 -11.35 2.27
N THR A 43 6.46 -12.50 1.93
CA THR A 43 6.78 -13.58 2.89
C THR A 43 8.22 -13.54 3.42
N GLY A 44 9.04 -12.63 2.91
CA GLY A 44 10.45 -12.54 3.25
C GLY A 44 10.73 -12.11 4.69
N GLY A 45 11.67 -12.80 5.37
CA GLY A 45 12.14 -12.41 6.71
C GLY A 45 11.29 -12.89 7.88
N ALA A 46 10.24 -13.67 7.65
CA ALA A 46 9.44 -14.24 8.73
C ALA A 46 10.26 -15.23 9.58
N THR A 47 10.12 -15.14 10.89
CA THR A 47 10.84 -15.98 11.86
C THR A 47 10.19 -17.35 12.09
N SER A 48 8.88 -17.44 11.86
CA SER A 48 8.12 -18.70 11.92
C SER A 48 6.94 -18.68 10.96
N MET A 49 6.52 -19.86 10.51
CA MET A 49 5.36 -20.00 9.62
C MET A 49 4.04 -19.66 10.33
N ASP A 50 3.91 -19.98 11.62
CA ASP A 50 2.74 -19.61 12.43
C ASP A 50 2.59 -18.08 12.53
N THR A 51 3.68 -17.39 12.87
CA THR A 51 3.66 -15.92 12.93
C THR A 51 3.37 -15.31 11.56
N LEU A 52 3.96 -15.86 10.49
CA LEU A 52 3.68 -15.41 9.12
C LEU A 52 2.21 -15.54 8.78
N GLU A 53 1.62 -16.72 9.03
CA GLU A 53 0.21 -16.95 8.75
C GLU A 53 -0.70 -15.97 9.50
N ARG A 54 -0.48 -15.80 10.80
CA ARG A 54 -1.26 -14.87 11.61
C ARG A 54 -1.10 -13.42 11.12
N ALA A 55 0.09 -13.02 10.68
CA ALA A 55 0.32 -11.69 10.11
C ALA A 55 -0.36 -11.52 8.75
N LEU A 56 -0.32 -12.53 7.87
CA LEU A 56 -1.04 -12.51 6.59
C LEU A 56 -2.55 -12.37 6.80
N VAL A 57 -3.13 -13.13 7.71
CA VAL A 57 -4.56 -13.04 8.05
C VAL A 57 -4.90 -11.66 8.62
N ALA A 58 -4.09 -11.14 9.56
CA ALA A 58 -4.30 -9.84 10.18
C ALA A 58 -4.18 -8.67 9.19
N SER A 59 -3.31 -8.80 8.19
CA SER A 59 -3.15 -7.81 7.13
C SER A 59 -4.35 -7.74 6.18
N GLY A 60 -5.15 -8.80 6.10
CA GLY A 60 -6.24 -8.92 5.14
C GLY A 60 -5.77 -8.97 3.68
N THR A 61 -4.50 -9.33 3.44
CA THR A 61 -3.95 -9.43 2.08
C THR A 61 -4.63 -10.56 1.30
N GLU A 62 -4.89 -10.33 0.03
CA GLU A 62 -5.42 -11.31 -0.91
C GLU A 62 -4.38 -11.75 -1.95
N LEU A 63 -3.23 -11.07 -1.98
CA LEU A 63 -2.09 -11.37 -2.87
C LEU A 63 -0.79 -11.30 -2.08
N THR A 64 0.10 -12.29 -2.24
CA THR A 64 1.33 -12.37 -1.47
C THR A 64 2.51 -12.78 -2.34
N THR A 65 3.63 -12.04 -2.24
CA THR A 65 4.85 -12.40 -3.00
C THR A 65 5.58 -13.58 -2.37
N VAL A 66 6.04 -14.49 -3.24
CA VAL A 66 6.80 -15.69 -2.86
C VAL A 66 8.09 -15.75 -3.65
N ALA A 67 9.24 -15.81 -2.95
CA ALA A 67 10.54 -15.93 -3.60
C ALA A 67 10.80 -17.38 -4.06
N MET A 68 10.95 -17.58 -5.37
CA MET A 68 11.20 -18.90 -5.96
C MET A 68 12.48 -19.57 -5.45
N ARG A 69 13.53 -18.82 -5.12
CA ARG A 69 14.77 -19.35 -4.54
C ARG A 69 14.61 -20.08 -3.22
N ARG A 70 13.48 -19.89 -2.52
CA ARG A 70 13.18 -20.52 -1.22
C ARG A 70 12.20 -21.68 -1.32
N PHE A 71 11.87 -22.09 -2.53
CA PHE A 71 10.99 -23.25 -2.73
C PHE A 71 11.78 -24.54 -2.54
N THR A 72 11.53 -25.23 -1.43
CA THR A 72 12.03 -26.60 -1.20
C THR A 72 10.83 -27.55 -1.11
N PRO A 73 10.62 -28.40 -2.12
CA PRO A 73 9.53 -29.39 -2.08
C PRO A 73 9.65 -30.29 -0.84
N GLY A 74 8.54 -30.53 -0.13
CA GLY A 74 8.48 -31.52 0.94
C GLY A 74 8.83 -31.05 2.36
N THR A 75 9.05 -29.74 2.61
CA THR A 75 9.18 -29.21 3.97
C THR A 75 7.82 -29.17 4.65
N LYS A 76 7.73 -29.68 5.90
CA LYS A 76 6.53 -29.53 6.74
C LYS A 76 6.23 -28.06 6.97
N GLN A 77 5.02 -27.62 6.67
CA GLN A 77 4.54 -26.22 6.61
C GLN A 77 5.21 -25.42 5.47
N ASN A 78 4.67 -25.60 4.28
CA ASN A 78 5.04 -24.82 3.10
C ASN A 78 4.20 -23.51 3.09
N VAL A 79 4.83 -22.40 2.71
CA VAL A 79 4.13 -21.12 2.53
C VAL A 79 2.92 -21.23 1.61
N PHE A 80 2.99 -22.07 0.59
CA PHE A 80 1.86 -22.30 -0.33
C PHE A 80 0.65 -22.95 0.33
N GLU A 81 0.83 -23.84 1.29
CA GLU A 81 -0.27 -24.41 2.07
C GLU A 81 -0.96 -23.34 2.93
N ILE A 82 -0.18 -22.41 3.49
CA ILE A 82 -0.71 -21.25 4.23
C ILE A 82 -1.55 -20.38 3.29
N LEU A 83 -1.01 -20.03 2.13
CA LEU A 83 -1.72 -19.19 1.16
C LEU A 83 -3.02 -19.86 0.69
N GLN A 84 -2.97 -21.13 0.32
CA GLN A 84 -4.11 -21.90 -0.16
C GLN A 84 -5.26 -21.97 0.87
N ARG A 85 -4.96 -22.34 2.14
CA ARG A 85 -6.00 -22.45 3.17
C ARG A 85 -6.62 -21.12 3.59
N ASN A 86 -5.91 -20.00 3.33
CA ASN A 86 -6.40 -18.66 3.62
C ASN A 86 -6.92 -17.92 2.35
N ASN A 87 -7.02 -18.62 1.21
CA ASN A 87 -7.46 -18.06 -0.09
C ASN A 87 -6.65 -16.83 -0.52
N ILE A 88 -5.33 -16.85 -0.31
CA ILE A 88 -4.40 -15.80 -0.71
C ILE A 88 -3.71 -16.25 -1.99
N ALA A 89 -3.77 -15.43 -3.04
CA ALA A 89 -3.07 -15.70 -4.29
C ALA A 89 -1.56 -15.55 -4.13
N ALA A 90 -0.80 -16.43 -4.79
CA ALA A 90 0.66 -16.33 -4.83
C ALA A 90 1.10 -15.48 -6.02
N LEU A 91 2.02 -14.55 -5.77
CA LEU A 91 2.73 -13.78 -6.77
C LEU A 91 4.21 -14.17 -6.72
N PRO A 92 4.68 -15.10 -7.55
CA PRO A 92 6.09 -15.45 -7.59
C PRO A 92 6.94 -14.25 -7.99
N ASN A 93 8.17 -14.17 -7.46
CA ASN A 93 9.10 -13.10 -7.81
C ASN A 93 10.47 -13.64 -8.24
N THR A 94 11.20 -12.80 -8.98
CA THR A 94 12.57 -13.05 -9.42
C THR A 94 13.62 -12.44 -8.49
N ALA A 95 13.28 -12.25 -7.21
CA ALA A 95 14.15 -11.62 -6.22
C ALA A 95 15.56 -12.25 -6.19
N GLY A 96 16.57 -11.37 -6.27
CA GLY A 96 18.00 -11.73 -6.26
C GLY A 96 18.51 -12.17 -7.64
N CYS A 97 17.84 -11.88 -8.74
CA CYS A 97 18.39 -11.93 -10.08
C CYS A 97 19.12 -10.61 -10.38
N TYR A 98 20.28 -10.72 -11.05
CA TYR A 98 21.12 -9.58 -11.46
C TYR A 98 21.10 -9.34 -12.96
N THR A 99 20.54 -10.26 -13.73
CA THR A 99 20.48 -10.17 -15.19
C THR A 99 19.08 -10.48 -15.70
N ALA A 100 18.72 -9.92 -16.84
CA ALA A 100 17.48 -10.23 -17.54
C ALA A 100 17.35 -11.73 -17.79
N ARG A 101 18.43 -12.37 -18.22
CA ARG A 101 18.47 -13.82 -18.48
C ARG A 101 18.08 -14.65 -17.26
N ASP A 102 18.66 -14.32 -16.09
CA ASP A 102 18.37 -15.07 -14.86
C ASP A 102 16.93 -14.83 -14.38
N ALA A 103 16.44 -13.61 -14.54
CA ALA A 103 15.06 -13.25 -14.22
C ALA A 103 14.06 -14.01 -15.11
N VAL A 104 14.30 -14.05 -16.43
CA VAL A 104 13.47 -14.80 -17.39
C VAL A 104 13.47 -16.29 -17.08
N LEU A 105 14.63 -16.89 -16.84
CA LEU A 105 14.71 -18.31 -16.47
C LEU A 105 13.97 -18.59 -15.16
N THR A 106 14.13 -17.73 -14.14
CA THR A 106 13.43 -17.87 -12.86
C THR A 106 11.92 -17.75 -13.03
N ALA A 107 11.45 -16.83 -13.88
CA ALA A 107 10.05 -16.65 -14.20
C ALA A 107 9.45 -17.90 -14.88
N GLN A 108 10.14 -18.47 -15.85
CA GLN A 108 9.70 -19.69 -16.55
C GLN A 108 9.58 -20.87 -15.59
N LEU A 109 10.56 -21.06 -14.70
CA LEU A 109 10.50 -22.08 -13.65
C LEU A 109 9.35 -21.84 -12.68
N ALA A 110 9.07 -20.59 -12.33
CA ALA A 110 7.95 -20.22 -11.47
C ALA A 110 6.60 -20.55 -12.12
N ARG A 111 6.44 -20.24 -13.40
CA ARG A 111 5.23 -20.57 -14.19
C ARG A 111 4.95 -22.06 -14.21
N GLU A 112 5.97 -22.87 -14.46
CA GLU A 112 5.81 -24.33 -14.45
C GLU A 112 5.49 -24.88 -13.06
N ALA A 113 6.16 -24.35 -12.01
CA ALA A 113 6.00 -24.87 -10.65
C ALA A 113 4.67 -24.46 -10.00
N LEU A 114 4.12 -23.30 -10.35
CA LEU A 114 2.94 -22.71 -9.70
C LEU A 114 1.74 -22.58 -10.64
N GLU A 115 1.87 -23.00 -11.89
CA GLU A 115 0.82 -22.94 -12.92
C GLU A 115 0.19 -21.54 -13.04
N THR A 116 1.04 -20.49 -12.97
CA THR A 116 0.59 -19.10 -13.04
C THR A 116 1.45 -18.25 -13.97
N ASN A 117 0.83 -17.31 -14.68
CA ASN A 117 1.54 -16.30 -15.46
C ASN A 117 1.81 -15.00 -14.67
N LEU A 118 1.31 -14.89 -13.44
CA LEU A 118 1.59 -13.75 -12.58
C LEU A 118 3.07 -13.74 -12.17
N LEU A 119 3.70 -12.59 -12.24
CA LEU A 119 5.11 -12.45 -11.88
C LEU A 119 5.43 -11.06 -11.33
N LYS A 120 6.02 -10.98 -10.15
CA LYS A 120 6.74 -9.76 -9.73
C LYS A 120 8.17 -9.84 -10.27
N LEU A 121 8.46 -8.99 -11.25
CA LEU A 121 9.78 -8.92 -11.87
C LEU A 121 10.70 -8.01 -11.05
N GLU A 122 11.80 -8.58 -10.57
CA GLU A 122 12.89 -7.90 -9.88
C GLU A 122 14.20 -8.25 -10.59
N VAL A 123 14.98 -7.24 -11.02
CA VAL A 123 16.37 -7.37 -11.43
C VAL A 123 17.16 -6.30 -10.70
N ILE A 124 18.05 -6.70 -9.80
CA ILE A 124 18.76 -5.78 -8.91
C ILE A 124 20.15 -5.43 -9.41
N ALA A 125 20.58 -4.18 -9.19
CA ALA A 125 21.89 -3.70 -9.59
C ALA A 125 23.01 -4.17 -8.65
N ASP A 126 22.74 -4.17 -7.34
CA ASP A 126 23.73 -4.54 -6.31
C ASP A 126 23.07 -5.06 -5.02
N GLU A 127 23.87 -5.72 -4.16
CA GLU A 127 23.41 -6.34 -2.92
C GLU A 127 23.21 -5.33 -1.78
N ASP A 128 23.88 -4.19 -1.82
CA ASP A 128 23.84 -3.21 -0.74
C ASP A 128 22.57 -2.37 -0.77
N THR A 129 22.13 -2.00 -1.96
CA THR A 129 20.93 -1.15 -2.14
C THR A 129 19.69 -1.94 -2.54
N LEU A 130 19.84 -3.10 -3.18
CA LEU A 130 18.74 -3.87 -3.80
C LEU A 130 17.86 -3.02 -4.74
N LEU A 131 18.43 -1.92 -5.25
CA LEU A 131 17.76 -1.10 -6.26
C LEU A 131 17.76 -1.83 -7.61
N PRO A 132 16.72 -1.61 -8.42
CA PRO A 132 16.63 -2.27 -9.72
C PRO A 132 17.71 -1.76 -10.69
N ASP A 133 18.24 -2.67 -11.52
CA ASP A 133 18.99 -2.31 -12.71
C ASP A 133 18.00 -1.96 -13.83
N PRO A 134 17.91 -0.68 -14.26
CA PRO A 134 16.89 -0.27 -15.22
C PRO A 134 17.11 -0.86 -16.63
N VAL A 135 18.33 -1.18 -17.00
CA VAL A 135 18.64 -1.75 -18.33
C VAL A 135 18.21 -3.21 -18.38
N GLU A 136 18.65 -4.00 -17.41
CA GLU A 136 18.32 -5.41 -17.31
C GLU A 136 16.81 -5.61 -17.04
N LEU A 137 16.20 -4.74 -16.22
CA LEU A 137 14.76 -4.77 -15.93
C LEU A 137 13.93 -4.58 -17.20
N VAL A 138 14.27 -3.58 -18.03
CA VAL A 138 13.57 -3.31 -19.29
C VAL A 138 13.70 -4.48 -20.25
N ALA A 139 14.91 -5.04 -20.39
CA ALA A 139 15.15 -6.20 -21.26
C ALA A 139 14.38 -7.45 -20.80
N ALA A 140 14.33 -7.69 -19.49
CA ALA A 140 13.55 -8.80 -18.93
C ALA A 140 12.04 -8.59 -19.10
N ALA A 141 11.54 -7.35 -18.85
CA ALA A 141 10.14 -7.03 -19.00
C ALA A 141 9.64 -7.21 -20.44
N GLU A 142 10.40 -6.73 -21.43
CA GLU A 142 10.08 -6.89 -22.86
C GLU A 142 9.93 -8.37 -23.23
N GLN A 143 10.86 -9.22 -22.84
CA GLN A 143 10.81 -10.63 -23.12
C GLN A 143 9.65 -11.33 -22.39
N LEU A 144 9.46 -11.05 -21.10
CA LEU A 144 8.44 -11.72 -20.30
C LEU A 144 7.01 -11.33 -20.71
N VAL A 145 6.77 -10.08 -21.09
CA VAL A 145 5.48 -9.64 -21.64
C VAL A 145 5.23 -10.32 -22.99
N ALA A 146 6.24 -10.43 -23.86
CA ALA A 146 6.12 -11.16 -25.12
C ALA A 146 5.86 -12.67 -24.93
N ASP A 147 6.26 -13.24 -23.80
CA ASP A 147 6.03 -14.63 -23.38
C ASP A 147 4.70 -14.81 -22.59
N ASP A 148 3.79 -13.84 -22.65
CA ASP A 148 2.46 -13.84 -22.01
C ASP A 148 2.48 -13.85 -20.46
N PHE A 149 3.54 -13.36 -19.85
CA PHE A 149 3.55 -13.13 -18.40
C PHE A 149 2.76 -11.86 -18.04
N VAL A 150 2.06 -11.92 -16.93
CA VAL A 150 1.42 -10.77 -16.28
C VAL A 150 2.45 -10.14 -15.33
N VAL A 151 3.18 -9.14 -15.83
CA VAL A 151 4.36 -8.60 -15.17
C VAL A 151 4.00 -7.44 -14.25
N PHE A 152 4.40 -7.57 -12.97
CA PHE A 152 4.41 -6.53 -11.94
C PHE A 152 5.87 -6.07 -11.81
N ALA A 153 6.23 -4.92 -12.38
CA ALA A 153 7.62 -4.51 -12.53
C ALA A 153 8.12 -3.69 -11.33
N TYR A 154 8.99 -4.27 -10.48
CA TYR A 154 9.69 -3.53 -9.42
C TYR A 154 10.71 -2.59 -10.03
N THR A 155 10.61 -1.30 -9.71
CA THR A 155 11.45 -0.24 -10.27
C THR A 155 11.81 0.81 -9.22
N ASN A 156 12.70 1.75 -9.60
CA ASN A 156 12.95 2.96 -8.82
C ASN A 156 11.81 3.99 -9.01
N ASP A 157 11.97 5.17 -8.40
CA ASP A 157 11.03 6.29 -8.46
C ASP A 157 11.23 7.21 -9.69
N ASP A 158 11.78 6.70 -10.79
CA ASP A 158 11.95 7.44 -12.04
C ASP A 158 10.66 7.40 -12.89
N PRO A 159 9.96 8.55 -13.10
CA PRO A 159 8.75 8.59 -13.89
C PRO A 159 8.93 8.22 -15.37
N ALA A 160 10.13 8.40 -15.94
CA ALA A 160 10.40 8.02 -17.32
C ALA A 160 10.53 6.50 -17.46
N LEU A 161 11.22 5.84 -16.51
CA LEU A 161 11.33 4.40 -16.48
C LEU A 161 9.97 3.73 -16.19
N ALA A 162 9.20 4.29 -15.24
CA ALA A 162 7.85 3.80 -14.94
C ALA A 162 6.95 3.80 -16.19
N LYS A 163 6.97 4.91 -16.95
CA LYS A 163 6.22 5.01 -18.21
C LYS A 163 6.71 4.01 -19.26
N ARG A 164 8.01 3.78 -19.36
CA ARG A 164 8.56 2.80 -20.29
C ARG A 164 8.11 1.38 -19.97
N LEU A 165 8.07 1.01 -18.69
CA LEU A 165 7.58 -0.32 -18.26
C LEU A 165 6.09 -0.51 -18.58
N GLU A 166 5.27 0.53 -18.38
CA GLU A 166 3.88 0.54 -18.82
C GLU A 166 3.77 0.33 -20.34
N ASP A 167 4.54 1.10 -21.13
CA ASP A 167 4.50 1.04 -22.61
C ASP A 167 4.95 -0.33 -23.15
N LEU A 168 5.76 -1.07 -22.41
CA LEU A 168 6.13 -2.45 -22.72
C LEU A 168 4.98 -3.46 -22.46
N GLY A 169 3.93 -3.04 -21.73
CA GLY A 169 2.79 -3.89 -21.41
C GLY A 169 2.84 -4.55 -20.02
N CYS A 170 3.67 -4.02 -19.10
CA CYS A 170 3.59 -4.47 -17.70
C CYS A 170 2.19 -4.22 -17.14
N ALA A 171 1.65 -5.20 -16.41
CA ALA A 171 0.30 -5.13 -15.83
C ALA A 171 0.20 -4.19 -14.62
N ALA A 172 1.33 -3.94 -13.96
CA ALA A 172 1.49 -2.95 -12.89
C ALA A 172 2.93 -2.48 -12.83
N VAL A 173 3.14 -1.24 -12.36
CA VAL A 173 4.47 -0.69 -12.07
C VAL A 173 4.60 -0.50 -10.55
N MET A 174 5.74 -0.90 -10.01
CA MET A 174 5.97 -0.97 -8.57
C MET A 174 7.18 -0.12 -8.17
N PRO A 175 7.02 1.23 -8.09
CA PRO A 175 8.12 2.11 -7.71
C PRO A 175 8.49 1.92 -6.24
N ALA A 176 9.80 1.95 -5.94
CA ALA A 176 10.33 1.92 -4.59
C ALA A 176 10.14 3.28 -3.89
N GLY A 177 9.68 3.28 -2.65
CA GLY A 177 9.71 4.47 -1.80
C GLY A 177 11.12 4.79 -1.30
N SER A 178 11.87 3.75 -0.93
CA SER A 178 13.29 3.71 -0.59
C SER A 178 13.81 2.28 -0.71
N PRO A 179 15.13 2.02 -0.61
CA PRO A 179 15.68 0.68 -0.79
C PRO A 179 15.04 -0.36 0.14
N ILE A 180 14.94 -1.59 -0.35
CA ILE A 180 14.27 -2.70 0.34
C ILE A 180 14.80 -2.86 1.77
N GLY A 181 13.90 -2.90 2.75
CA GLY A 181 14.23 -3.19 4.15
C GLY A 181 14.82 -2.04 4.95
N THR A 182 14.93 -0.83 4.37
CA THR A 182 15.48 0.34 5.06
C THR A 182 14.50 1.00 6.04
N GLY A 183 13.19 0.93 5.77
CA GLY A 183 12.19 1.60 6.60
C GLY A 183 12.29 3.13 6.57
N LEU A 184 12.89 3.71 5.52
CA LEU A 184 13.05 5.16 5.35
C LEU A 184 11.82 5.87 4.78
N GLY A 185 10.77 5.10 4.47
CA GLY A 185 9.54 5.64 3.89
C GLY A 185 9.69 6.05 2.43
N ILE A 186 8.95 7.08 2.02
CA ILE A 186 8.93 7.62 0.67
C ILE A 186 9.87 8.82 0.61
N LEU A 187 11.06 8.62 0.02
CA LEU A 187 12.09 9.66 -0.02
C LEU A 187 11.77 10.78 -1.02
N ASN A 188 11.07 10.45 -2.11
CA ASN A 188 10.70 11.42 -3.14
C ASN A 188 9.20 11.35 -3.47
N PRO A 189 8.34 11.93 -2.61
CA PRO A 189 6.89 11.93 -2.85
C PRO A 189 6.49 12.54 -4.19
N HIS A 190 7.21 13.58 -4.64
CA HIS A 190 6.92 14.24 -5.92
C HIS A 190 7.09 13.30 -7.13
N SER A 191 8.15 12.48 -7.15
CA SER A 191 8.32 11.48 -8.21
C SER A 191 7.19 10.46 -8.21
N ILE A 192 6.75 10.01 -7.03
CA ILE A 192 5.62 9.07 -6.92
C ILE A 192 4.33 9.72 -7.44
N GLU A 193 4.03 10.97 -7.08
CA GLU A 193 2.89 11.72 -7.63
C GLU A 193 2.97 11.80 -9.17
N LEU A 194 4.15 12.11 -9.74
CA LEU A 194 4.34 12.18 -11.19
C LEU A 194 4.14 10.82 -11.88
N ILE A 195 4.55 9.72 -11.25
CA ILE A 195 4.32 8.37 -11.76
C ILE A 195 2.82 8.09 -11.79
N VAL A 196 2.13 8.32 -10.68
CA VAL A 196 0.68 8.10 -10.55
C VAL A 196 -0.11 8.93 -11.55
N ASP A 197 0.19 10.23 -11.67
CA ASP A 197 -0.53 11.15 -12.55
C ASP A 197 -0.43 10.78 -14.04
N ARG A 198 0.61 10.05 -14.44
CA ARG A 198 0.89 9.68 -15.83
C ARG A 198 0.56 8.24 -16.16
N ALA A 199 0.28 7.41 -15.16
CA ALA A 199 0.04 5.98 -15.33
C ALA A 199 -1.36 5.70 -15.85
N ASN A 200 -1.46 4.66 -16.71
CA ASN A 200 -2.72 4.04 -17.11
C ASN A 200 -2.81 2.59 -16.60
N VAL A 201 -1.81 2.14 -15.86
CA VAL A 201 -1.77 0.85 -15.16
C VAL A 201 -1.68 1.09 -13.67
N PRO A 202 -2.09 0.14 -12.83
CA PRO A 202 -1.97 0.26 -11.39
C PRO A 202 -0.54 0.54 -10.93
N ILE A 203 -0.39 1.50 -10.01
CA ILE A 203 0.86 1.84 -9.36
C ILE A 203 0.83 1.32 -7.93
N ILE A 204 1.76 0.44 -7.61
CA ILE A 204 1.89 -0.20 -6.31
C ILE A 204 3.18 0.29 -5.66
N LEU A 205 3.10 1.06 -4.57
CA LEU A 205 4.32 1.44 -3.86
C LEU A 205 4.95 0.20 -3.22
N ASP A 206 6.18 -0.09 -3.60
CA ASP A 206 6.93 -1.26 -3.13
C ASP A 206 8.21 -0.82 -2.42
N ALA A 207 8.54 -1.50 -1.33
CA ALA A 207 9.73 -1.25 -0.52
C ALA A 207 9.77 0.11 0.22
N GLY A 208 10.61 0.16 1.23
CA GLY A 208 10.92 1.37 2.01
C GLY A 208 9.95 1.70 3.12
N ILE A 209 8.70 1.26 3.07
CA ILE A 209 7.71 1.50 4.14
C ILE A 209 8.15 0.82 5.43
N GLY A 210 8.17 1.59 6.52
CA GLY A 210 8.47 1.13 7.88
C GLY A 210 7.32 1.30 8.86
N THR A 211 6.37 2.21 8.56
CA THR A 211 5.26 2.57 9.46
C THR A 211 3.91 2.65 8.76
N ALA A 212 2.82 2.52 9.52
CA ALA A 212 1.47 2.64 8.98
C ALA A 212 1.15 4.03 8.40
N SER A 213 1.77 5.09 8.92
CA SER A 213 1.62 6.45 8.38
C SER A 213 2.24 6.60 7.00
N GLU A 214 3.34 5.90 6.70
CA GLU A 214 3.95 5.89 5.37
C GLU A 214 3.12 5.08 4.37
N ALA A 215 2.48 3.99 4.82
CA ALA A 215 1.51 3.26 4.02
C ALA A 215 0.28 4.14 3.68
N ALA A 216 -0.23 4.92 4.65
CA ALA A 216 -1.28 5.90 4.41
C ALA A 216 -0.82 6.97 3.41
N GLN A 217 0.40 7.50 3.57
CA GLN A 217 0.97 8.49 2.64
C GLN A 217 1.04 7.97 1.21
N ALA A 218 1.45 6.72 0.99
CA ALA A 218 1.47 6.11 -0.35
C ALA A 218 0.09 6.14 -1.01
N MET A 219 -0.95 5.80 -0.26
CA MET A 219 -2.32 5.84 -0.75
C MET A 219 -2.83 7.26 -1.01
N GLU A 220 -2.46 8.23 -0.15
CA GLU A 220 -2.78 9.65 -0.32
C GLU A 220 -2.08 10.28 -1.54
N LEU A 221 -0.86 9.82 -1.88
CA LEU A 221 -0.13 10.23 -3.09
C LEU A 221 -0.76 9.67 -4.38
N GLY A 222 -1.71 8.74 -4.25
CA GLY A 222 -2.47 8.21 -5.36
C GLY A 222 -2.11 6.78 -5.77
N CYS A 223 -1.17 6.11 -5.11
CA CYS A 223 -0.89 4.71 -5.39
C CYS A 223 -2.15 3.85 -5.24
N ASP A 224 -2.27 2.82 -6.08
CA ASP A 224 -3.42 1.92 -6.07
C ASP A 224 -3.34 0.85 -4.99
N ALA A 225 -2.13 0.50 -4.59
CA ALA A 225 -1.83 -0.43 -3.50
C ALA A 225 -0.44 -0.18 -2.92
N VAL A 226 -0.16 -0.89 -1.84
CA VAL A 226 1.16 -0.92 -1.18
C VAL A 226 1.60 -2.36 -1.06
N LEU A 227 2.86 -2.66 -1.41
CA LEU A 227 3.50 -3.93 -1.11
C LEU A 227 4.57 -3.74 -0.03
N LEU A 228 4.53 -4.57 1.00
CA LEU A 228 5.52 -4.57 2.06
C LEU A 228 5.75 -5.97 2.65
N ALA A 229 6.94 -6.19 3.18
CA ALA A 229 7.29 -7.43 3.87
C ALA A 229 8.04 -7.13 5.18
N SER A 230 9.25 -6.58 5.10
CA SER A 230 10.15 -6.38 6.24
C SER A 230 9.54 -5.53 7.34
N ALA A 231 8.73 -4.53 7.00
CA ALA A 231 8.02 -3.69 7.97
C ALA A 231 7.14 -4.50 8.92
N VAL A 232 6.58 -5.60 8.45
CA VAL A 232 5.77 -6.53 9.24
C VAL A 232 6.62 -7.65 9.80
N THR A 233 7.33 -8.38 8.94
CA THR A 233 8.01 -9.64 9.35
C THR A 233 9.17 -9.42 10.32
N ARG A 234 9.75 -8.22 10.37
CA ARG A 234 10.82 -7.83 11.31
C ARG A 234 10.35 -6.93 12.44
N ALA A 235 9.05 -6.63 12.53
CA ALA A 235 8.50 -5.89 13.66
C ALA A 235 8.61 -6.71 14.95
N HIS A 236 8.62 -6.04 16.10
CA HIS A 236 8.58 -6.71 17.41
C HIS A 236 7.30 -7.54 17.57
N ASP A 237 6.17 -7.02 17.10
CA ASP A 237 4.89 -7.73 16.97
C ASP A 237 4.43 -7.71 15.51
N PRO A 238 4.74 -8.74 14.72
CA PRO A 238 4.35 -8.81 13.32
C PRO A 238 2.84 -8.79 13.08
N VAL A 239 2.04 -9.39 13.97
CA VAL A 239 0.58 -9.44 13.83
C VAL A 239 -0.04 -8.07 14.08
N GLY A 240 0.39 -7.40 15.15
CA GLY A 240 -0.02 -6.03 15.44
C GLY A 240 0.39 -5.06 14.34
N MET A 241 1.62 -5.21 13.81
CA MET A 241 2.09 -4.35 12.71
C MET A 241 1.32 -4.62 11.41
N ALA A 242 1.00 -5.86 11.07
CA ALA A 242 0.17 -6.19 9.92
C ALA A 242 -1.21 -5.52 10.00
N THR A 243 -1.83 -5.56 11.18
CA THR A 243 -3.10 -4.86 11.45
C THR A 243 -2.96 -3.36 11.29
N ALA A 244 -1.89 -2.76 11.82
CA ALA A 244 -1.62 -1.32 11.71
C ALA A 244 -1.41 -0.90 10.25
N MET A 245 -0.67 -1.67 9.46
CA MET A 245 -0.46 -1.42 8.02
C MET A 245 -1.76 -1.47 7.24
N ARG A 246 -2.61 -2.46 7.50
CA ARG A 246 -3.94 -2.53 6.92
C ARG A 246 -4.75 -1.27 7.19
N PHE A 247 -4.83 -0.83 8.44
CA PHE A 247 -5.54 0.39 8.80
C PHE A 247 -4.90 1.64 8.18
N GLY A 248 -3.56 1.69 8.05
CA GLY A 248 -2.87 2.77 7.36
C GLY A 248 -3.29 2.87 5.89
N VAL A 249 -3.27 1.75 5.17
CA VAL A 249 -3.71 1.67 3.77
C VAL A 249 -5.18 2.08 3.62
N GLU A 250 -6.06 1.54 4.46
CA GLU A 250 -7.50 1.86 4.44
C GLU A 250 -7.76 3.35 4.75
N ALA A 251 -7.05 3.92 5.72
CA ALA A 251 -7.15 5.33 6.09
C ALA A 251 -6.68 6.25 4.95
N GLY A 252 -5.51 5.97 4.36
CA GLY A 252 -4.96 6.76 3.26
C GLY A 252 -5.86 6.74 2.02
N LEU A 253 -6.38 5.56 1.67
CA LEU A 253 -7.32 5.42 0.56
C LEU A 253 -8.61 6.22 0.84
N THR A 254 -9.17 6.10 2.05
CA THR A 254 -10.37 6.86 2.45
C THR A 254 -10.12 8.37 2.40
N ALA A 255 -8.96 8.83 2.89
CA ALA A 255 -8.58 10.24 2.87
C ALA A 255 -8.48 10.78 1.43
N ARG A 256 -7.87 10.00 0.52
CA ARG A 256 -7.79 10.34 -0.91
C ARG A 256 -9.17 10.48 -1.54
N GLU A 257 -10.04 9.50 -1.36
CA GLU A 257 -11.41 9.48 -1.90
C GLU A 257 -12.29 10.60 -1.33
N SER A 258 -12.08 10.96 -0.08
CA SER A 258 -12.79 12.07 0.59
C SER A 258 -12.33 13.44 0.12
N GLY A 259 -11.15 13.54 -0.44
CA GLY A 259 -10.52 14.79 -0.85
C GLY A 259 -9.99 15.62 0.32
N ARG A 260 -8.85 16.22 0.14
CA ARG A 260 -8.23 17.08 1.15
C ARG A 260 -8.63 18.54 0.99
N ILE A 261 -8.57 19.31 2.07
CA ILE A 261 -8.69 20.77 1.99
C ILE A 261 -7.53 21.36 1.16
N PRO A 262 -7.76 22.46 0.40
CA PRO A 262 -6.70 23.13 -0.34
C PRO A 262 -5.56 23.60 0.58
N ARG A 263 -4.32 23.42 0.13
CA ARG A 263 -3.16 24.03 0.81
C ARG A 263 -3.24 25.54 0.67
N ARG A 264 -3.05 26.27 1.78
CA ARG A 264 -3.10 27.72 1.84
C ARG A 264 -1.80 28.26 2.42
N ARG A 265 -1.41 29.44 1.94
CA ARG A 265 -0.22 30.15 2.48
C ARG A 265 -0.51 30.78 3.85
N LEU A 266 -1.74 31.25 4.05
CA LEU A 266 -2.15 31.94 5.30
C LEU A 266 -3.24 31.11 6.00
N ALA A 267 -3.28 31.28 7.31
CA ALA A 267 -4.33 30.66 8.15
C ALA A 267 -5.72 31.16 7.76
N GLN A 268 -6.69 30.28 7.85
CA GLN A 268 -8.11 30.60 7.76
C GLN A 268 -8.77 30.07 9.04
N ALA A 269 -9.44 30.96 9.78
CA ALA A 269 -10.15 30.55 10.98
C ALA A 269 -11.25 29.54 10.64
N SER A 270 -11.37 28.50 11.45
CA SER A 270 -12.44 27.49 11.34
C SER A 270 -13.80 28.00 11.84
N SER A 271 -13.80 29.04 12.68
CA SER A 271 -15.01 29.70 13.20
C SER A 271 -15.10 31.12 12.68
N SER A 272 -16.32 31.61 12.44
CA SER A 272 -16.56 33.02 12.09
C SER A 272 -16.14 33.92 13.25
N PHE A 273 -15.56 35.09 12.92
CA PHE A 273 -15.31 36.14 13.89
C PHE A 273 -16.56 37.00 14.16
N GLU A 274 -17.66 36.75 13.48
CA GLU A 274 -18.93 37.43 13.73
C GLU A 274 -19.53 36.97 15.08
N GLY A 275 -19.90 37.93 15.92
CA GLY A 275 -20.51 37.64 17.22
C GLY A 275 -19.53 37.41 18.37
N ILE A 276 -18.21 37.61 18.17
CA ILE A 276 -17.25 37.61 19.27
C ILE A 276 -17.50 38.85 20.15
N ILE A 277 -17.84 38.61 21.43
CA ILE A 277 -17.90 39.69 22.44
C ILE A 277 -16.46 40.12 22.73
N THR A 278 -15.99 41.13 22.03
CA THR A 278 -14.72 41.79 22.36
C THR A 278 -15.03 42.95 23.29
N GLU A 279 -14.67 42.83 24.57
CA GLU A 279 -14.46 44.03 25.38
C GLU A 279 -13.28 44.77 24.74
N ARG A 280 -13.58 45.88 24.04
CA ARG A 280 -12.53 46.83 23.65
C ARG A 280 -12.03 47.47 24.93
N VAL A 281 -10.90 46.98 25.45
CA VAL A 281 -10.11 47.74 26.40
C VAL A 281 -9.54 48.95 25.62
N SER A 282 -10.30 50.06 25.68
CA SER A 282 -9.85 51.35 25.22
C SER A 282 -8.83 51.91 26.23
N GLY A 283 -7.59 51.43 26.13
CA GLY A 283 -6.44 52.07 26.80
C GLY A 283 -6.00 53.24 25.93
N ALA A 284 -6.49 54.44 26.27
CA ALA A 284 -5.94 55.67 25.81
C ALA A 284 -4.49 55.76 26.26
N ARG A 285 -3.54 55.74 25.31
CA ARG A 285 -2.18 56.26 25.57
C ARG A 285 -2.29 57.79 25.37
N GLU A 286 -2.38 58.50 26.47
CA GLU A 286 -2.05 59.93 26.48
C GLU A 286 -0.60 60.10 26.00
N GLN A 287 -0.46 60.83 24.94
CA GLN A 287 0.82 61.37 24.52
C GLN A 287 1.14 62.53 25.44
N ASP A 288 2.06 62.31 26.41
CA ASP A 288 2.72 63.42 27.05
C ASP A 288 3.85 63.90 26.15
N SER A 289 3.62 65.05 25.58
CA SER A 289 4.61 65.95 24.98
C SER A 289 5.45 66.61 26.08
N LEU A 290 6.76 66.41 26.08
CA LEU A 290 7.77 67.42 26.44
C LEU A 290 9.06 67.11 25.70
#